data_120afbd82bb1038465114e8ad36dbe5f
#
_entry.id   120afbd82bb1038465114e8ad36dbe5f
#
_cell.length_a   1.000
_cell.length_b   1.000
_cell.length_c   1.000
_cell.angle_alpha   90.00
_cell.angle_beta   90.00
_cell.angle_gamma   90.00
#
_symmetry.space_group_name_H-M   'P 1'
#
loop_
_entity.id
_entity.type
_entity.pdbx_description
1 polymer ?
#
loop_
_entity_poly.entity_id
_entity_poly.type
_entity_poly.pdbx_seq_one_letter_code
_entity_poly.pdbx_strand_id
1 'polypeptide(L)'
;MLPLLLALLLGLIPQHGVVTHATMLEPAQRTLDLIYNMEFDAALRAAQNLIDLAPAHPAGYFYRAATYWQWRLITYDPPQRAMLLTQFQESTQRARAMAEHLPEAQAAEAAFYLGAVYGMQARMHFVEQQYIRALLAAKQGSTYLQQCVARAPNWYDAYAGLGTYQYVLSRVPSVWRSIVQQLIGIAGDRDKGLQALEQARTAGRLSVPEAGSLLAKIYVLPGEEQYDKAYVLLENLVQRYPHNSDYRYRLALVCAHLGLWERAHQVSQQLIADIAQGKPYAPQEWLPLLHYRLAETYVFQRQPQAAAGLLRALQMQALSPALRAWVELRLGNVHDLQGERQAAQTWYQGVQGDEQAEARAHAYMATPFVPAQIDLKPLEQAVI
;
A
#
# COMPACT_ATOMS: atom_id res chain seq x y z
N MET A 1 15.78 -4.48 -3.85
CA MET A 1 14.85 -5.63 -3.84
C MET A 1 14.28 -5.93 -2.45
N LEU A 2 15.07 -5.96 -1.38
CA LEU A 2 14.54 -6.16 -0.02
C LEU A 2 13.47 -5.11 0.38
N PRO A 3 13.62 -3.82 0.07
CA PRO A 3 12.62 -2.80 0.38
C PRO A 3 11.29 -2.95 -0.39
N LEU A 4 11.30 -3.43 -1.64
CA LEU A 4 10.07 -3.69 -2.42
C LEU A 4 9.20 -4.81 -1.86
N LEU A 5 9.85 -5.85 -1.33
CA LEU A 5 9.18 -6.99 -0.72
C LEU A 5 8.49 -6.64 0.60
N LEU A 6 9.10 -5.74 1.30
CA LEU A 6 8.67 -5.29 2.61
C LEU A 6 7.56 -4.22 2.51
N ALA A 7 7.43 -3.56 1.36
CA ALA A 7 6.31 -2.67 1.06
C ALA A 7 4.94 -3.39 1.06
N LEU A 8 4.91 -4.70 0.75
CA LEU A 8 3.71 -5.52 0.88
C LEU A 8 3.23 -5.67 2.33
N LEU A 9 4.13 -5.60 3.30
CA LEU A 9 3.73 -5.58 4.69
C LEU A 9 2.96 -4.30 5.06
N LEU A 10 3.05 -3.23 4.31
CA LEU A 10 2.40 -1.96 4.61
C LEU A 10 0.90 -1.94 4.25
N GLY A 11 0.43 -2.84 3.40
CA GLY A 11 -0.97 -2.99 3.03
C GLY A 11 -1.85 -3.81 3.98
N LEU A 12 -1.30 -4.39 5.04
CA LEU A 12 -2.05 -5.27 5.92
C LEU A 12 -2.70 -4.53 7.09
N ILE A 13 -3.95 -4.15 6.95
CA ILE A 13 -4.85 -4.23 8.09
C ILE A 13 -5.32 -5.69 8.11
N PRO A 14 -4.83 -6.55 9.00
CA PRO A 14 -5.42 -7.86 9.14
C PRO A 14 -6.82 -7.64 9.66
N GLN A 15 -7.77 -8.01 8.89
CA GLN A 15 -9.16 -7.87 9.19
C GLN A 15 -9.71 -9.28 9.30
N HIS A 16 -10.26 -9.66 10.37
CA HIS A 16 -11.63 -9.79 10.69
C HIS A 16 -12.04 -11.19 11.06
N GLY A 17 -12.26 -11.34 12.32
CA GLY A 17 -13.03 -12.39 12.87
C GLY A 17 -14.52 -12.26 12.52
N VAL A 18 -15.17 -13.35 12.30
CA VAL A 18 -16.61 -13.41 12.49
C VAL A 18 -16.83 -12.99 13.94
N VAL A 19 -17.29 -11.77 14.12
CA VAL A 19 -17.79 -11.35 15.41
C VAL A 19 -18.90 -12.33 15.75
N THR A 20 -18.71 -13.11 16.80
CA THR A 20 -19.65 -14.16 17.20
C THR A 20 -21.05 -13.61 17.53
N HIS A 21 -21.14 -12.29 17.71
CA HIS A 21 -22.41 -11.59 17.83
C HIS A 21 -22.80 -10.97 16.49
N ALA A 22 -23.86 -11.49 15.86
CA ALA A 22 -24.45 -10.94 14.65
C ALA A 22 -24.67 -9.40 14.74
N THR A 23 -24.91 -8.90 15.93
CA THR A 23 -25.10 -7.46 16.24
C THR A 23 -23.84 -6.59 16.06
N MET A 24 -22.64 -7.18 16.02
CA MET A 24 -21.38 -6.43 15.85
C MET A 24 -20.86 -6.43 14.40
N LEU A 25 -21.35 -7.34 13.56
CA LEU A 25 -20.82 -7.49 12.19
C LEU A 25 -21.04 -6.23 11.35
N GLU A 26 -22.27 -5.71 11.34
CA GLU A 26 -22.60 -4.50 10.57
C GLU A 26 -21.85 -3.25 11.07
N PRO A 27 -21.80 -2.96 12.39
CA PRO A 27 -20.96 -1.89 12.92
C PRO A 27 -19.47 -2.04 12.59
N ALA A 28 -18.93 -3.26 12.59
CA ALA A 28 -17.56 -3.53 12.20
C ALA A 28 -17.33 -3.25 10.71
N GLN A 29 -18.21 -3.71 9.83
CA GLN A 29 -18.16 -3.43 8.40
C GLN A 29 -18.19 -1.94 8.12
N ARG A 30 -19.13 -1.21 8.76
CA ARG A 30 -19.23 0.24 8.64
C ARG A 30 -17.95 0.95 9.08
N THR A 31 -17.36 0.52 10.20
CA THR A 31 -16.09 1.10 10.67
C THR A 31 -14.99 0.92 9.66
N LEU A 32 -14.90 -0.26 9.06
CA LEU A 32 -13.94 -0.57 8.02
C LEU A 32 -14.15 0.24 6.74
N ASP A 33 -15.38 0.37 6.28
CA ASP A 33 -15.68 1.17 5.10
C ASP A 33 -15.25 2.63 5.32
N LEU A 34 -15.44 3.18 6.53
CA LEU A 34 -14.95 4.51 6.89
C LEU A 34 -13.40 4.58 6.89
N ILE A 35 -12.73 3.56 7.44
CA ILE A 35 -11.26 3.49 7.42
C ILE A 35 -10.73 3.46 5.99
N TYR A 36 -11.30 2.60 5.14
CA TYR A 36 -10.87 2.49 3.74
C TYR A 36 -11.23 3.72 2.93
N ASN A 37 -12.33 4.41 3.25
CA ASN A 37 -12.65 5.68 2.61
C ASN A 37 -11.88 6.88 3.20
N MET A 38 -10.93 6.64 4.13
CA MET A 38 -10.11 7.66 4.80
C MET A 38 -10.93 8.71 5.57
N GLU A 39 -12.08 8.33 6.09
CA GLU A 39 -12.94 9.15 6.95
C GLU A 39 -12.60 8.91 8.43
N PHE A 40 -11.38 9.26 8.84
CA PHE A 40 -10.76 8.79 10.09
C PHE A 40 -11.51 9.24 11.35
N ASP A 41 -12.01 10.48 11.41
CA ASP A 41 -12.78 10.95 12.56
C ASP A 41 -14.10 10.17 12.70
N ALA A 42 -14.77 9.86 11.60
CA ALA A 42 -15.98 9.04 11.61
C ALA A 42 -15.66 7.59 11.97
N ALA A 43 -14.54 7.05 11.49
CA ALA A 43 -14.06 5.72 11.83
C ALA A 43 -13.73 5.58 13.32
N LEU A 44 -13.10 6.59 13.94
CA LEU A 44 -12.83 6.61 15.38
C LEU A 44 -14.12 6.61 16.20
N ARG A 45 -15.13 7.39 15.80
CA ARG A 45 -16.45 7.37 16.45
C ARG A 45 -17.13 6.01 16.30
N ALA A 46 -17.05 5.41 15.12
CA ALA A 46 -17.63 4.08 14.88
C ALA A 46 -16.90 2.99 15.69
N ALA A 47 -15.57 3.07 15.81
CA ALA A 47 -14.80 2.18 16.66
C ALA A 47 -15.12 2.36 18.15
N GLN A 48 -15.37 3.60 18.60
CA GLN A 48 -15.83 3.87 19.97
C GLN A 48 -17.21 3.25 20.23
N ASN A 49 -18.15 3.36 19.28
CA ASN A 49 -19.46 2.70 19.41
C ASN A 49 -19.34 1.17 19.54
N LEU A 50 -18.36 0.56 18.86
CA LEU A 50 -18.06 -0.88 19.03
C LEU A 50 -17.53 -1.19 20.43
N ILE A 51 -16.69 -0.32 20.99
CA ILE A 51 -16.20 -0.45 22.38
C ILE A 51 -17.36 -0.33 23.36
N ASP A 52 -18.22 0.65 23.18
CA ASP A 52 -19.37 0.87 24.06
C ASP A 52 -20.38 -0.29 24.02
N LEU A 53 -20.56 -0.89 22.83
CA LEU A 53 -21.42 -2.05 22.63
C LEU A 53 -20.86 -3.32 23.31
N ALA A 54 -19.53 -3.52 23.29
CA ALA A 54 -18.87 -4.69 23.86
C ALA A 54 -17.48 -4.32 24.43
N PRO A 55 -17.42 -3.70 25.64
CA PRO A 55 -16.17 -3.17 26.21
C PRO A 55 -15.07 -4.21 26.46
N ALA A 56 -15.47 -5.46 26.72
CA ALA A 56 -14.55 -6.59 26.94
C ALA A 56 -14.14 -7.31 25.64
N HIS A 57 -14.64 -6.87 24.49
CA HIS A 57 -14.36 -7.49 23.21
C HIS A 57 -13.23 -6.78 22.45
N PRO A 58 -12.29 -7.49 21.79
CA PRO A 58 -11.13 -6.88 21.11
C PRO A 58 -11.48 -6.01 19.91
N ALA A 59 -12.61 -6.24 19.22
CA ALA A 59 -12.96 -5.64 17.94
C ALA A 59 -12.85 -4.11 17.93
N GLY A 60 -13.53 -3.42 18.85
CA GLY A 60 -13.55 -1.96 18.86
C GLY A 60 -12.15 -1.34 19.04
N TYR A 61 -11.35 -1.92 19.91
CA TYR A 61 -9.96 -1.49 20.11
C TYR A 61 -9.08 -1.80 18.89
N PHE A 62 -9.32 -2.92 18.25
CA PHE A 62 -8.64 -3.32 17.02
C PHE A 62 -8.92 -2.34 15.87
N TYR A 63 -10.18 -2.00 15.61
CA TYR A 63 -10.54 -1.05 14.55
C TYR A 63 -10.08 0.36 14.87
N ARG A 64 -10.07 0.75 16.13
CA ARG A 64 -9.47 2.02 16.55
C ARG A 64 -7.97 2.05 16.24
N ALA A 65 -7.23 0.99 16.51
CA ALA A 65 -5.83 0.86 16.14
C ALA A 65 -5.64 0.93 14.62
N ALA A 66 -6.47 0.22 13.85
CA ALA A 66 -6.45 0.25 12.40
C ALA A 66 -6.68 1.66 11.83
N THR A 67 -7.59 2.43 12.44
CA THR A 67 -7.85 3.82 12.06
C THR A 67 -6.62 4.70 12.26
N TYR A 68 -6.00 4.64 13.45
CA TYR A 68 -4.79 5.43 13.73
C TYR A 68 -3.62 5.03 12.84
N TRP A 69 -3.50 3.74 12.52
CA TRP A 69 -2.49 3.26 11.60
C TRP A 69 -2.67 3.85 10.19
N GLN A 70 -3.86 3.75 9.61
CA GLN A 70 -4.14 4.26 8.27
C GLN A 70 -3.99 5.78 8.20
N TRP A 71 -4.46 6.49 9.22
CA TRP A 71 -4.30 7.93 9.28
C TRP A 71 -2.82 8.34 9.29
N ARG A 72 -2.01 7.62 10.08
CA ARG A 72 -0.56 7.88 10.15
C ARG A 72 0.15 7.71 8.80
N LEU A 73 -0.32 6.82 7.94
CA LEU A 73 0.31 6.58 6.63
C LEU A 73 0.20 7.78 5.68
N ILE A 74 -0.84 8.60 5.82
CA ILE A 74 -1.05 9.79 4.99
C ILE A 74 -0.75 11.11 5.73
N THR A 75 -0.27 11.04 6.96
CA THR A 75 0.10 12.21 7.77
C THR A 75 1.59 12.45 7.67
N TYR A 76 2.00 13.67 7.34
CA TYR A 76 3.41 14.07 7.18
C TYR A 76 3.90 14.97 8.33
N ASP A 77 3.01 15.59 9.09
CA ASP A 77 3.35 16.38 10.27
C ASP A 77 3.98 15.51 11.39
N PRO A 78 5.24 15.74 11.79
CA PRO A 78 5.93 14.85 12.73
C PRO A 78 5.27 14.76 14.11
N PRO A 79 4.80 15.83 14.75
CA PRO A 79 4.04 15.77 16.00
C PRO A 79 2.78 14.93 15.89
N GLN A 80 1.99 15.12 14.84
CA GLN A 80 0.77 14.35 14.60
C GLN A 80 1.08 12.88 14.35
N ARG A 81 2.13 12.56 13.56
CA ARG A 81 2.58 11.17 13.34
C ARG A 81 2.98 10.47 14.65
N ALA A 82 3.66 11.18 15.54
CA ALA A 82 4.07 10.65 16.85
C ALA A 82 2.84 10.37 17.73
N MET A 83 1.89 11.30 17.80
CA MET A 83 0.62 11.12 18.51
C MET A 83 -0.16 9.91 17.98
N LEU A 84 -0.32 9.79 16.65
CA LEU A 84 -1.03 8.67 16.02
C LEU A 84 -0.34 7.33 16.30
N LEU A 85 1.00 7.30 16.37
CA LEU A 85 1.75 6.10 16.73
C LEU A 85 1.46 5.67 18.19
N THR A 86 1.46 6.61 19.13
CA THR A 86 1.12 6.36 20.54
C THR A 86 -0.29 5.78 20.66
N GLN A 87 -1.27 6.41 20.03
CA GLN A 87 -2.67 5.96 20.05
C GLN A 87 -2.85 4.57 19.39
N PHE A 88 -2.09 4.29 18.33
CA PHE A 88 -2.03 2.97 17.71
C PHE A 88 -1.50 1.91 18.70
N GLN A 89 -0.38 2.21 19.38
CA GLN A 89 0.24 1.28 20.34
C GLN A 89 -0.67 0.98 21.53
N GLU A 90 -1.30 2.00 22.12
CA GLU A 90 -2.27 1.84 23.20
C GLU A 90 -3.48 0.99 22.77
N SER A 91 -4.01 1.27 21.57
CA SER A 91 -5.17 0.55 21.05
C SER A 91 -4.85 -0.91 20.73
N THR A 92 -3.66 -1.20 20.16
CA THR A 92 -3.22 -2.59 19.91
C THR A 92 -2.98 -3.35 21.22
N GLN A 93 -2.43 -2.70 22.24
CA GLN A 93 -2.25 -3.30 23.56
C GLN A 93 -3.59 -3.67 24.19
N ARG A 94 -4.59 -2.77 24.12
CA ARG A 94 -5.94 -3.04 24.60
C ARG A 94 -6.61 -4.17 23.85
N ALA A 95 -6.54 -4.15 22.50
CA ALA A 95 -7.11 -5.21 21.68
C ALA A 95 -6.51 -6.57 22.03
N ARG A 96 -5.18 -6.64 22.24
CA ARG A 96 -4.50 -7.86 22.65
C ARG A 96 -4.98 -8.34 24.01
N ALA A 97 -5.00 -7.47 25.02
CA ALA A 97 -5.46 -7.83 26.35
C ALA A 97 -6.90 -8.38 26.35
N MET A 98 -7.80 -7.75 25.59
CA MET A 98 -9.18 -8.25 25.46
C MET A 98 -9.24 -9.61 24.75
N ALA A 99 -8.43 -9.80 23.71
CA ALA A 99 -8.39 -11.08 22.98
C ALA A 99 -7.85 -12.24 23.86
N GLU A 100 -6.82 -11.97 24.69
CA GLU A 100 -6.25 -12.95 25.63
C GLU A 100 -7.25 -13.37 26.73
N HIS A 101 -8.30 -12.59 27.00
CA HIS A 101 -9.32 -12.86 28.02
C HIS A 101 -10.64 -13.36 27.42
N LEU A 102 -10.74 -13.58 26.11
CA LEU A 102 -11.95 -14.17 25.54
C LEU A 102 -12.18 -15.60 26.04
N PRO A 103 -13.45 -16.03 26.27
CA PRO A 103 -13.78 -17.37 26.70
C PRO A 103 -13.28 -18.44 25.72
N GLU A 104 -13.00 -19.66 26.20
CA GLU A 104 -12.55 -20.79 25.37
C GLU A 104 -13.50 -21.09 24.21
N ALA A 105 -14.80 -20.89 24.40
CA ALA A 105 -15.79 -21.01 23.32
C ALA A 105 -15.54 -20.05 22.14
N GLN A 106 -14.76 -18.99 22.34
CA GLN A 106 -14.35 -17.99 21.35
C GLN A 106 -12.86 -18.10 21.01
N ALA A 107 -12.21 -19.23 21.26
CA ALA A 107 -10.77 -19.41 21.05
C ALA A 107 -10.31 -19.17 19.59
N ALA A 108 -11.15 -19.47 18.60
CA ALA A 108 -10.86 -19.14 17.22
C ALA A 108 -10.85 -17.62 16.96
N GLU A 109 -11.79 -16.90 17.56
CA GLU A 109 -11.89 -15.45 17.49
C GLU A 109 -10.74 -14.77 18.23
N ALA A 110 -10.40 -15.26 19.43
CA ALA A 110 -9.22 -14.81 20.18
C ALA A 110 -7.94 -14.94 19.36
N ALA A 111 -7.72 -16.13 18.76
CA ALA A 111 -6.58 -16.38 17.91
C ALA A 111 -6.56 -15.46 16.67
N PHE A 112 -7.73 -15.20 16.09
CA PHE A 112 -7.84 -14.26 14.98
C PHE A 112 -7.38 -12.84 15.37
N TYR A 113 -7.94 -12.24 16.43
CA TYR A 113 -7.56 -10.88 16.85
C TYR A 113 -6.11 -10.79 17.32
N LEU A 114 -5.59 -11.81 18.01
CA LEU A 114 -4.16 -11.86 18.36
C LEU A 114 -3.29 -11.87 17.09
N GLY A 115 -3.63 -12.71 16.12
CA GLY A 115 -2.94 -12.75 14.85
C GLY A 115 -2.98 -11.43 14.09
N ALA A 116 -4.13 -10.78 14.08
CA ALA A 116 -4.35 -9.50 13.44
C ALA A 116 -3.55 -8.37 14.11
N VAL A 117 -3.54 -8.30 15.45
CA VAL A 117 -2.76 -7.32 16.21
C VAL A 117 -1.26 -7.47 15.96
N TYR A 118 -0.74 -8.71 16.02
CA TYR A 118 0.67 -8.96 15.71
C TYR A 118 1.03 -8.64 14.26
N GLY A 119 0.12 -8.87 13.32
CA GLY A 119 0.26 -8.44 11.94
C GLY A 119 0.41 -6.92 11.82
N MET A 120 -0.42 -6.13 12.51
CA MET A 120 -0.28 -4.66 12.54
C MET A 120 1.02 -4.21 13.19
N GLN A 121 1.43 -4.84 14.29
CA GLN A 121 2.71 -4.55 14.96
C GLN A 121 3.91 -4.87 14.04
N ALA A 122 3.84 -5.95 13.29
CA ALA A 122 4.88 -6.30 12.31
C ALA A 122 5.09 -5.18 11.29
N ARG A 123 4.01 -4.61 10.80
CA ARG A 123 4.07 -3.47 9.86
C ARG A 123 4.63 -2.21 10.50
N MET A 124 4.16 -1.88 11.70
CA MET A 124 4.68 -0.74 12.46
C MET A 124 6.19 -0.88 12.64
N HIS A 125 6.66 -2.04 13.11
CA HIS A 125 8.10 -2.30 13.28
C HIS A 125 8.85 -2.20 11.95
N PHE A 126 8.22 -2.62 10.86
CA PHE A 126 8.82 -2.51 9.54
C PHE A 126 8.99 -1.06 9.10
N VAL A 127 7.95 -0.22 9.21
CA VAL A 127 8.00 1.21 8.89
C VAL A 127 9.04 1.94 9.73
N GLU A 128 9.19 1.54 11.00
CA GLU A 128 10.23 2.02 11.92
C GLU A 128 11.61 1.38 11.67
N GLN A 129 11.81 0.63 10.56
CA GLN A 129 13.06 -0.05 10.18
C GLN A 129 13.57 -1.08 11.21
N GLN A 130 12.69 -1.55 12.09
CA GLN A 130 12.99 -2.57 13.11
C GLN A 130 12.75 -3.99 12.54
N TYR A 131 13.48 -4.36 11.50
CA TYR A 131 13.20 -5.53 10.65
C TYR A 131 13.12 -6.87 11.42
N ILE A 132 14.00 -7.08 12.42
CA ILE A 132 13.96 -8.30 13.24
C ILE A 132 12.68 -8.36 14.07
N ARG A 133 12.27 -7.24 14.67
CA ARG A 133 11.01 -7.17 15.42
C ARG A 133 9.80 -7.37 14.51
N ALA A 134 9.84 -6.78 13.31
CA ALA A 134 8.79 -6.97 12.31
C ALA A 134 8.64 -8.46 11.95
N LEU A 135 9.76 -9.16 11.73
CA LEU A 135 9.78 -10.57 11.38
C LEU A 135 9.24 -11.46 12.50
N LEU A 136 9.65 -11.22 13.76
CA LEU A 136 9.15 -11.95 14.92
C LEU A 136 7.66 -11.72 15.16
N ALA A 137 7.19 -10.49 15.04
CA ALA A 137 5.78 -10.16 15.14
C ALA A 137 4.96 -10.82 14.02
N ALA A 138 5.46 -10.81 12.78
CA ALA A 138 4.82 -11.48 11.65
C ALA A 138 4.70 -13.01 11.87
N LYS A 139 5.76 -13.66 12.39
CA LYS A 139 5.74 -15.07 12.78
C LYS A 139 4.66 -15.34 13.83
N GLN A 140 4.64 -14.53 14.89
CA GLN A 140 3.65 -14.66 15.97
C GLN A 140 2.23 -14.50 15.43
N GLY A 141 1.99 -13.49 14.59
CA GLY A 141 0.71 -13.26 13.94
C GLY A 141 0.28 -14.45 13.09
N SER A 142 1.19 -14.97 12.24
CA SER A 142 0.90 -16.16 11.43
C SER A 142 0.57 -17.39 12.27
N THR A 143 1.27 -17.62 13.39
CA THR A 143 1.00 -18.73 14.31
C THR A 143 -0.44 -18.65 14.87
N TYR A 144 -0.86 -17.48 15.33
CA TYR A 144 -2.23 -17.30 15.82
C TYR A 144 -3.27 -17.47 14.71
N LEU A 145 -3.04 -16.93 13.51
CA LEU A 145 -3.97 -17.13 12.39
C LEU A 145 -4.07 -18.60 11.97
N GLN A 146 -2.99 -19.38 12.03
CA GLN A 146 -3.01 -20.83 11.83
C GLN A 146 -3.85 -21.53 12.91
N GLN A 147 -3.74 -21.12 14.17
CA GLN A 147 -4.60 -21.63 15.24
C GLN A 147 -6.08 -21.29 15.01
N CYS A 148 -6.37 -20.07 14.48
CA CYS A 148 -7.73 -19.68 14.13
C CYS A 148 -8.32 -20.62 13.09
N VAL A 149 -7.64 -20.79 11.94
CA VAL A 149 -8.16 -21.66 10.85
C VAL A 149 -8.14 -23.15 11.20
N ALA A 150 -7.28 -23.60 12.10
CA ALA A 150 -7.30 -24.96 12.60
C ALA A 150 -8.57 -25.25 13.43
N ARG A 151 -9.09 -24.26 14.17
CA ARG A 151 -10.34 -24.36 14.94
C ARG A 151 -11.58 -24.05 14.11
N ALA A 152 -11.46 -23.15 13.14
CA ALA A 152 -12.54 -22.67 12.28
C ALA A 152 -12.05 -22.55 10.83
N PRO A 153 -12.01 -23.62 10.03
CA PRO A 153 -11.45 -23.59 8.66
C PRO A 153 -12.16 -22.66 7.69
N ASN A 154 -13.41 -22.31 7.97
CA ASN A 154 -14.23 -21.38 7.20
C ASN A 154 -14.10 -19.90 7.68
N TRP A 155 -13.12 -19.61 8.54
CA TRP A 155 -12.80 -18.25 8.94
C TRP A 155 -11.95 -17.57 7.84
N TYR A 156 -12.60 -17.26 6.72
CA TYR A 156 -11.92 -16.81 5.49
C TYR A 156 -11.16 -15.51 5.65
N ASP A 157 -11.55 -14.66 6.59
CA ASP A 157 -10.83 -13.41 6.86
C ASP A 157 -9.39 -13.63 7.37
N ALA A 158 -9.11 -14.74 8.04
CA ALA A 158 -7.78 -15.09 8.52
C ALA A 158 -6.78 -15.37 7.37
N TYR A 159 -7.30 -15.78 6.22
CA TYR A 159 -6.46 -16.11 5.06
C TYR A 159 -5.83 -14.86 4.42
N ALA A 160 -6.35 -13.66 4.65
CA ALA A 160 -5.68 -12.43 4.21
C ALA A 160 -4.30 -12.27 4.85
N GLY A 161 -4.21 -12.46 6.18
CA GLY A 161 -2.94 -12.40 6.88
C GLY A 161 -2.01 -13.59 6.56
N LEU A 162 -2.55 -14.80 6.50
CA LEU A 162 -1.78 -16.00 6.13
C LEU A 162 -1.23 -15.91 4.71
N GLY A 163 -2.05 -15.45 3.76
CA GLY A 163 -1.66 -15.30 2.37
C GLY A 163 -0.54 -14.27 2.21
N THR A 164 -0.65 -13.13 2.89
CA THR A 164 0.40 -12.12 2.87
C THR A 164 1.71 -12.64 3.45
N TYR A 165 1.64 -13.33 4.58
CA TYR A 165 2.82 -13.92 5.21
C TYR A 165 3.53 -14.90 4.27
N GLN A 166 2.79 -15.82 3.66
CA GLN A 166 3.33 -16.78 2.70
C GLN A 166 3.96 -16.10 1.48
N TYR A 167 3.27 -15.11 0.91
CA TYR A 167 3.76 -14.38 -0.25
C TYR A 167 5.04 -13.60 0.08
N VAL A 168 5.05 -12.82 1.17
CA VAL A 168 6.21 -12.01 1.56
C VAL A 168 7.44 -12.88 1.82
N LEU A 169 7.28 -14.00 2.53
CA LEU A 169 8.38 -14.93 2.77
C LEU A 169 8.92 -15.58 1.49
N SER A 170 8.06 -15.84 0.50
CA SER A 170 8.49 -16.41 -0.78
C SER A 170 9.42 -15.48 -1.56
N ARG A 171 9.30 -14.16 -1.31
CA ARG A 171 10.06 -13.12 -2.00
C ARG A 171 11.36 -12.73 -1.29
N VAL A 172 11.69 -13.34 -0.16
CA VAL A 172 12.96 -13.08 0.55
C VAL A 172 14.14 -13.44 -0.36
N PRO A 173 15.10 -12.52 -0.57
CA PRO A 173 16.28 -12.78 -1.40
C PRO A 173 17.05 -14.01 -0.93
N SER A 174 17.63 -14.77 -1.86
CA SER A 174 18.33 -16.03 -1.60
C SER A 174 19.40 -15.91 -0.52
N VAL A 175 20.13 -14.79 -0.49
CA VAL A 175 21.19 -14.50 0.50
C VAL A 175 20.70 -14.43 1.95
N TRP A 176 19.41 -14.09 2.16
CA TRP A 176 18.80 -13.99 3.50
C TRP A 176 17.87 -15.16 3.82
N ARG A 177 17.56 -15.99 2.82
CA ARG A 177 16.54 -17.05 2.94
C ARG A 177 16.86 -18.05 4.04
N SER A 178 18.11 -18.50 4.15
CA SER A 178 18.53 -19.45 5.18
C SER A 178 18.41 -18.86 6.59
N ILE A 179 18.80 -17.60 6.77
CA ILE A 179 18.72 -16.91 8.07
C ILE A 179 17.26 -16.71 8.46
N VAL A 180 16.44 -16.23 7.52
CA VAL A 180 14.99 -16.03 7.75
C VAL A 180 14.30 -17.37 8.05
N GLN A 181 14.62 -18.42 7.30
CA GLN A 181 14.07 -19.75 7.52
C GLN A 181 14.49 -20.34 8.88
N GLN A 182 15.71 -20.10 9.32
CA GLN A 182 16.18 -20.54 10.63
C GLN A 182 15.47 -19.79 11.77
N LEU A 183 15.20 -18.48 11.61
CA LEU A 183 14.51 -17.66 12.62
C LEU A 183 12.99 -17.94 12.64
N ILE A 184 12.40 -18.19 11.50
CA ILE A 184 10.94 -18.33 11.35
C ILE A 184 10.50 -19.80 11.37
N GLY A 185 11.33 -20.72 10.85
CA GLY A 185 11.02 -22.14 10.75
C GLY A 185 10.12 -22.55 9.57
N ILE A 186 9.75 -21.60 8.70
CA ILE A 186 8.82 -21.82 7.57
C ILE A 186 9.40 -21.17 6.31
N ALA A 187 9.34 -21.87 5.18
CA ALA A 187 9.56 -21.31 3.86
C ALA A 187 8.29 -20.64 3.35
N GLY A 188 8.41 -19.48 2.70
CA GLY A 188 7.30 -18.85 2.01
C GLY A 188 6.93 -19.60 0.72
N ASP A 189 5.65 -19.51 0.35
CA ASP A 189 5.11 -20.09 -0.87
C ASP A 189 4.25 -19.04 -1.58
N ARG A 190 4.71 -18.62 -2.75
CA ARG A 190 4.04 -17.57 -3.55
C ARG A 190 2.61 -17.96 -3.92
N ASP A 191 2.44 -19.16 -4.43
CA ASP A 191 1.16 -19.60 -4.99
C ASP A 191 0.13 -19.86 -3.89
N LYS A 192 0.56 -20.44 -2.78
CA LYS A 192 -0.29 -20.56 -1.57
C LYS A 192 -0.64 -19.18 -1.02
N GLY A 193 0.30 -18.22 -1.06
CA GLY A 193 0.05 -16.85 -0.64
C GLY A 193 -1.05 -16.18 -1.47
N LEU A 194 -0.93 -16.24 -2.81
CA LEU A 194 -1.92 -15.69 -3.72
C LEU A 194 -3.28 -16.41 -3.60
N GLN A 195 -3.29 -17.73 -3.48
CA GLN A 195 -4.51 -18.52 -3.30
C GLN A 195 -5.25 -18.13 -2.01
N ALA A 196 -4.53 -17.97 -0.90
CA ALA A 196 -5.12 -17.59 0.38
C ALA A 196 -5.69 -16.16 0.33
N LEU A 197 -4.98 -15.20 -0.32
CA LEU A 197 -5.50 -13.87 -0.53
C LEU A 197 -6.77 -13.87 -1.39
N GLU A 198 -6.80 -14.65 -2.45
CA GLU A 198 -7.99 -14.77 -3.31
C GLU A 198 -9.16 -15.42 -2.56
N GLN A 199 -8.90 -16.40 -1.70
CA GLN A 199 -9.89 -17.01 -0.82
C GLN A 199 -10.47 -15.99 0.18
N ALA A 200 -9.62 -15.15 0.79
CA ALA A 200 -10.07 -14.07 1.66
C ALA A 200 -10.91 -13.03 0.91
N ARG A 201 -10.51 -12.70 -0.34
CA ARG A 201 -11.23 -11.74 -1.18
C ARG A 201 -12.61 -12.23 -1.62
N THR A 202 -12.77 -13.53 -1.89
CA THR A 202 -14.02 -14.10 -2.44
C THR A 202 -14.97 -14.61 -1.38
N ALA A 203 -14.46 -15.10 -0.26
CA ALA A 203 -15.26 -15.75 0.79
C ALA A 203 -15.19 -15.05 2.16
N GLY A 204 -14.30 -14.08 2.35
CA GLY A 204 -14.22 -13.25 3.56
C GLY A 204 -15.46 -12.38 3.74
N ARG A 205 -15.71 -11.96 4.98
CA ARG A 205 -16.81 -11.06 5.32
C ARG A 205 -16.35 -9.62 5.48
N LEU A 206 -15.18 -9.43 6.02
CA LEU A 206 -14.60 -8.15 6.39
C LEU A 206 -13.28 -7.88 5.65
N SER A 207 -12.53 -8.93 5.28
CA SER A 207 -11.23 -8.84 4.60
C SER A 207 -11.29 -8.61 3.08
N VAL A 208 -12.47 -8.60 2.48
CA VAL A 208 -12.64 -8.49 1.02
C VAL A 208 -11.90 -7.28 0.44
N PRO A 209 -12.06 -6.05 0.95
CA PRO A 209 -11.35 -4.88 0.43
C PRO A 209 -9.84 -4.97 0.64
N GLU A 210 -9.41 -5.46 1.80
CA GLU A 210 -7.99 -5.62 2.13
C GLU A 210 -7.31 -6.62 1.21
N ALA A 211 -7.89 -7.81 1.09
CA ALA A 211 -7.35 -8.84 0.21
C ALA A 211 -7.29 -8.36 -1.25
N GLY A 212 -8.30 -7.62 -1.70
CA GLY A 212 -8.30 -6.98 -3.02
C GLY A 212 -7.18 -5.95 -3.17
N SER A 213 -6.99 -5.09 -2.16
CA SER A 213 -5.90 -4.10 -2.14
C SER A 213 -4.52 -4.77 -2.15
N LEU A 214 -4.33 -5.82 -1.36
CA LEU A 214 -3.08 -6.58 -1.31
C LEU A 214 -2.77 -7.25 -2.64
N LEU A 215 -3.75 -7.92 -3.23
CA LEU A 215 -3.59 -8.53 -4.55
C LEU A 215 -3.25 -7.49 -5.62
N ALA A 216 -3.93 -6.34 -5.62
CA ALA A 216 -3.62 -5.26 -6.54
C ALA A 216 -2.19 -4.73 -6.39
N LYS A 217 -1.70 -4.60 -5.14
CA LYS A 217 -0.31 -4.22 -4.83
C LYS A 217 0.69 -5.30 -5.28
N ILE A 218 0.36 -6.56 -5.09
CA ILE A 218 1.19 -7.68 -5.53
C ILE A 218 1.29 -7.71 -7.04
N TYR A 219 0.18 -7.60 -7.75
CA TYR A 219 0.13 -7.73 -9.20
C TYR A 219 0.90 -6.65 -9.97
N VAL A 220 1.26 -5.53 -9.33
CA VAL A 220 2.14 -4.51 -9.94
C VAL A 220 3.62 -4.68 -9.61
N LEU A 221 4.00 -5.67 -8.81
CA LEU A 221 5.40 -5.88 -8.44
C LEU A 221 6.22 -6.47 -9.58
N PRO A 222 7.55 -6.19 -9.60
CA PRO A 222 8.47 -6.87 -10.52
C PRO A 222 8.39 -8.38 -10.41
N GLY A 223 8.18 -9.04 -11.57
CA GLY A 223 8.01 -10.49 -11.68
C GLY A 223 6.58 -11.00 -11.49
N GLU A 224 5.63 -10.10 -11.21
CA GLU A 224 4.18 -10.37 -11.27
C GLU A 224 3.57 -9.69 -12.50
N GLU A 225 3.67 -8.38 -12.60
CA GLU A 225 3.32 -7.52 -13.75
C GLU A 225 1.96 -7.85 -14.39
N GLN A 226 0.97 -8.21 -13.53
CA GLN A 226 -0.39 -8.57 -13.93
C GLN A 226 -1.29 -7.32 -13.86
N TYR A 227 -0.95 -6.29 -14.63
CA TYR A 227 -1.60 -4.98 -14.57
C TYR A 227 -3.10 -5.04 -14.84
N ASP A 228 -3.56 -5.93 -15.74
CA ASP A 228 -4.99 -6.12 -16.02
C ASP A 228 -5.78 -6.56 -14.77
N LYS A 229 -5.22 -7.50 -14.00
CA LYS A 229 -5.84 -7.93 -12.75
C LYS A 229 -5.82 -6.82 -11.69
N ALA A 230 -4.69 -6.09 -11.59
CA ALA A 230 -4.58 -4.96 -10.68
C ALA A 230 -5.61 -3.87 -11.03
N TYR A 231 -5.81 -3.60 -12.32
CA TYR A 231 -6.79 -2.63 -12.82
C TYR A 231 -8.21 -2.95 -12.34
N VAL A 232 -8.67 -4.18 -12.56
CA VAL A 232 -10.01 -4.61 -12.16
C VAL A 232 -10.23 -4.47 -10.66
N LEU A 233 -9.24 -4.84 -9.85
CA LEU A 233 -9.31 -4.72 -8.40
C LEU A 233 -9.34 -3.25 -7.95
N LEU A 234 -8.48 -2.41 -8.51
CA LEU A 234 -8.38 -1.00 -8.15
C LEU A 234 -9.60 -0.20 -8.60
N GLU A 235 -10.16 -0.47 -9.78
CA GLU A 235 -11.42 0.17 -10.21
C GLU A 235 -12.55 -0.12 -9.21
N ASN A 236 -12.71 -1.37 -8.79
CA ASN A 236 -13.71 -1.75 -7.80
C ASN A 236 -13.46 -1.05 -6.44
N LEU A 237 -12.19 -0.98 -6.01
CA LEU A 237 -11.82 -0.31 -4.76
C LEU A 237 -12.05 1.20 -4.81
N VAL A 238 -11.67 1.86 -5.90
CA VAL A 238 -11.89 3.30 -6.09
C VAL A 238 -13.38 3.63 -6.20
N GLN A 239 -14.18 2.80 -6.86
CA GLN A 239 -15.62 2.96 -6.92
C GLN A 239 -16.27 2.86 -5.53
N ARG A 240 -15.82 1.92 -4.70
CA ARG A 240 -16.33 1.72 -3.34
C ARG A 240 -15.81 2.74 -2.34
N TYR A 241 -14.55 3.16 -2.50
CA TYR A 241 -13.83 4.05 -1.57
C TYR A 241 -13.23 5.25 -2.32
N PRO A 242 -14.07 6.18 -2.80
CA PRO A 242 -13.64 7.27 -3.69
C PRO A 242 -12.70 8.27 -3.02
N HIS A 243 -12.67 8.37 -1.69
CA HIS A 243 -11.75 9.24 -0.97
C HIS A 243 -10.38 8.58 -0.72
N ASN A 244 -10.22 7.28 -1.03
CA ASN A 244 -8.93 6.64 -0.83
C ASN A 244 -7.90 7.10 -1.85
N SER A 245 -7.03 8.02 -1.43
CA SER A 245 -5.98 8.59 -2.30
C SER A 245 -4.94 7.55 -2.75
N ASP A 246 -4.60 6.55 -1.92
CA ASP A 246 -3.67 5.47 -2.30
C ASP A 246 -4.24 4.60 -3.42
N TYR A 247 -5.52 4.22 -3.34
CA TYR A 247 -6.16 3.43 -4.40
C TYR A 247 -6.24 4.21 -5.72
N ARG A 248 -6.58 5.50 -5.65
CA ARG A 248 -6.64 6.38 -6.82
C ARG A 248 -5.27 6.57 -7.46
N TYR A 249 -4.24 6.82 -6.66
CA TYR A 249 -2.87 6.93 -7.15
C TYR A 249 -2.41 5.66 -7.86
N ARG A 250 -2.64 4.48 -7.25
CA ARG A 250 -2.30 3.19 -7.86
C ARG A 250 -3.10 2.90 -9.11
N LEU A 251 -4.38 3.26 -9.13
CA LEU A 251 -5.21 3.13 -10.33
C LEU A 251 -4.65 3.97 -11.47
N ALA A 252 -4.28 5.23 -11.22
CA ALA A 252 -3.67 6.09 -12.23
C ALA A 252 -2.38 5.48 -12.80
N LEU A 253 -1.53 4.91 -11.95
CA LEU A 253 -0.32 4.23 -12.35
C LEU A 253 -0.59 2.99 -13.19
N VAL A 254 -1.51 2.12 -12.76
CA VAL A 254 -1.88 0.90 -13.50
C VAL A 254 -2.49 1.25 -14.85
N CYS A 255 -3.36 2.28 -14.89
CA CYS A 255 -3.90 2.79 -16.16
C CYS A 255 -2.79 3.26 -17.12
N ALA A 256 -1.76 3.95 -16.61
CA ALA A 256 -0.62 4.36 -17.42
C ALA A 256 0.17 3.16 -17.97
N HIS A 257 0.39 2.12 -17.17
CA HIS A 257 1.05 0.88 -17.62
C HIS A 257 0.25 0.13 -18.70
N LEU A 258 -1.07 0.23 -18.67
CA LEU A 258 -1.96 -0.37 -19.65
C LEU A 258 -2.20 0.54 -20.87
N GLY A 259 -1.61 1.73 -20.91
CA GLY A 259 -1.88 2.71 -21.97
C GLY A 259 -3.28 3.35 -21.93
N LEU A 260 -4.00 3.21 -20.80
CA LEU A 260 -5.31 3.80 -20.58
C LEU A 260 -5.16 5.27 -20.14
N TRP A 261 -4.56 6.08 -21.03
CA TRP A 261 -4.08 7.43 -20.71
C TRP A 261 -5.19 8.37 -20.21
N GLU A 262 -6.36 8.37 -20.84
CA GLU A 262 -7.48 9.20 -20.43
C GLU A 262 -7.92 8.93 -18.99
N ARG A 263 -7.98 7.65 -18.62
CA ARG A 263 -8.32 7.23 -17.26
C ARG A 263 -7.24 7.63 -16.26
N ALA A 264 -5.96 7.43 -16.62
CA ALA A 264 -4.82 7.84 -15.80
C ALA A 264 -4.85 9.35 -15.53
N HIS A 265 -5.11 10.17 -16.56
CA HIS A 265 -5.23 11.63 -16.44
C HIS A 265 -6.41 12.02 -15.57
N GLN A 266 -7.59 11.48 -15.83
CA GLN A 266 -8.80 11.77 -15.08
C GLN A 266 -8.60 11.55 -13.57
N VAL A 267 -8.07 10.38 -13.20
CA VAL A 267 -7.86 10.04 -11.79
C VAL A 267 -6.79 10.92 -11.15
N SER A 268 -5.69 11.19 -11.85
CA SER A 268 -4.62 12.07 -11.37
C SER A 268 -5.09 13.51 -11.17
N GLN A 269 -5.84 14.07 -12.14
CA GLN A 269 -6.37 15.43 -12.06
C GLN A 269 -7.39 15.59 -10.93
N GLN A 270 -8.26 14.59 -10.71
CA GLN A 270 -9.19 14.60 -9.58
C GLN A 270 -8.44 14.61 -8.24
N LEU A 271 -7.36 13.82 -8.11
CA LEU A 271 -6.57 13.79 -6.89
C LEU A 271 -5.82 15.11 -6.66
N ILE A 272 -5.27 15.72 -7.71
CA ILE A 272 -4.66 17.06 -7.66
C ILE A 272 -5.70 18.11 -7.25
N ALA A 273 -6.93 18.04 -7.78
CA ALA A 273 -8.00 18.96 -7.41
C ALA A 273 -8.41 18.81 -5.93
N ASP A 274 -8.45 17.57 -5.40
CA ASP A 274 -8.74 17.34 -3.98
C ASP A 274 -7.64 17.92 -3.09
N ILE A 275 -6.38 17.80 -3.47
CA ILE A 275 -5.25 18.43 -2.77
C ILE A 275 -5.42 19.95 -2.78
N ALA A 276 -5.72 20.55 -3.92
CA ALA A 276 -5.92 21.99 -4.05
C ALA A 276 -7.12 22.51 -3.21
N GLN A 277 -8.11 21.65 -2.96
CA GLN A 277 -9.25 21.94 -2.08
C GLN A 277 -8.96 21.68 -0.60
N GLY A 278 -7.76 21.20 -0.24
CA GLY A 278 -7.38 20.89 1.13
C GLY A 278 -8.15 19.70 1.72
N LYS A 279 -8.51 18.71 0.91
CA LYS A 279 -9.20 17.50 1.39
C LYS A 279 -8.31 16.71 2.35
N PRO A 280 -8.81 16.28 3.53
CA PRO A 280 -8.00 15.65 4.57
C PRO A 280 -7.41 14.28 4.18
N TYR A 281 -7.98 13.64 3.16
CA TYR A 281 -7.52 12.36 2.61
C TYR A 281 -6.53 12.52 1.45
N ALA A 282 -6.18 13.75 1.05
CA ALA A 282 -5.30 14.04 -0.08
C ALA A 282 -4.09 14.89 0.39
N PRO A 283 -2.98 14.25 0.80
CA PRO A 283 -1.82 14.96 1.33
C PRO A 283 -1.17 15.89 0.30
N GLN A 284 -0.87 17.13 0.70
CA GLN A 284 -0.24 18.12 -0.17
C GLN A 284 1.16 17.68 -0.63
N GLU A 285 1.83 16.90 0.18
CA GLU A 285 3.16 16.35 -0.09
C GLU A 285 3.20 15.43 -1.32
N TRP A 286 2.05 14.94 -1.77
CA TRP A 286 1.97 14.10 -2.98
C TRP A 286 1.93 14.92 -4.27
N LEU A 287 1.71 16.22 -4.19
CA LEU A 287 1.52 17.06 -5.38
C LEU A 287 2.68 17.01 -6.37
N PRO A 288 3.96 17.08 -5.93
CA PRO A 288 5.09 16.98 -6.86
C PRO A 288 5.11 15.64 -7.61
N LEU A 289 4.83 14.55 -6.90
CA LEU A 289 4.81 13.21 -7.49
C LEU A 289 3.65 13.06 -8.48
N LEU A 290 2.47 13.56 -8.17
CA LEU A 290 1.32 13.52 -9.05
C LEU A 290 1.53 14.35 -10.32
N HIS A 291 2.12 15.54 -10.20
CA HIS A 291 2.51 16.35 -11.35
C HIS A 291 3.56 15.63 -12.21
N TYR A 292 4.53 14.97 -11.58
CA TYR A 292 5.51 14.15 -12.31
C TYR A 292 4.82 13.01 -13.08
N ARG A 293 3.92 12.26 -12.42
CA ARG A 293 3.18 11.15 -13.07
C ARG A 293 2.33 11.64 -14.23
N LEU A 294 1.66 12.78 -14.08
CA LEU A 294 0.91 13.38 -15.16
C LEU A 294 1.83 13.80 -16.32
N ALA A 295 2.98 14.41 -16.04
CA ALA A 295 3.96 14.76 -17.05
C ALA A 295 4.52 13.52 -17.76
N GLU A 296 4.80 12.46 -17.02
CA GLU A 296 5.28 11.19 -17.55
C GLU A 296 4.30 10.58 -18.56
N THR A 297 2.98 10.58 -18.23
CA THR A 297 1.98 10.10 -19.18
C THR A 297 1.93 10.94 -20.45
N TYR A 298 2.11 12.27 -20.37
CA TYR A 298 2.20 13.13 -21.56
C TYR A 298 3.44 12.81 -22.44
N VAL A 299 4.58 12.44 -21.83
CA VAL A 299 5.76 12.00 -22.59
C VAL A 299 5.42 10.77 -23.44
N PHE A 300 4.77 9.76 -22.85
CA PHE A 300 4.40 8.53 -23.56
C PHE A 300 3.29 8.73 -24.59
N GLN A 301 2.41 9.72 -24.39
CA GLN A 301 1.42 10.14 -25.38
C GLN A 301 2.00 11.01 -26.53
N ARG A 302 3.31 11.25 -26.54
CA ARG A 302 3.99 12.14 -27.50
C ARG A 302 3.45 13.58 -27.45
N GLN A 303 3.15 14.09 -26.26
CA GLN A 303 2.71 15.46 -26.02
C GLN A 303 3.82 16.26 -25.28
N PRO A 304 4.98 16.53 -25.96
CA PRO A 304 6.16 17.06 -25.29
C PRO A 304 5.94 18.47 -24.69
N GLN A 305 5.07 19.29 -25.29
CA GLN A 305 4.79 20.64 -24.78
C GLN A 305 4.05 20.61 -23.43
N ALA A 306 3.05 19.72 -23.31
CA ALA A 306 2.31 19.55 -22.07
C ALA A 306 3.22 18.97 -20.96
N ALA A 307 4.03 17.96 -21.30
CA ALA A 307 5.00 17.38 -20.38
C ALA A 307 6.05 18.42 -19.91
N ALA A 308 6.60 19.20 -20.83
CA ALA A 308 7.62 20.22 -20.53
C ALA A 308 7.13 21.25 -19.51
N GLY A 309 5.88 21.70 -19.63
CA GLY A 309 5.30 22.68 -18.70
C GLY A 309 5.31 22.18 -17.26
N LEU A 310 4.84 20.95 -17.02
CA LEU A 310 4.82 20.34 -15.69
C LEU A 310 6.23 20.04 -15.16
N LEU A 311 7.11 19.47 -15.99
CA LEU A 311 8.47 19.10 -15.59
C LEU A 311 9.31 20.34 -15.22
N ARG A 312 9.20 21.43 -15.97
CA ARG A 312 9.89 22.70 -15.65
C ARG A 312 9.36 23.32 -14.37
N ALA A 313 8.05 23.26 -14.12
CA ALA A 313 7.48 23.72 -12.87
C ALA A 313 7.97 22.90 -11.66
N LEU A 314 8.21 21.59 -11.85
CA LEU A 314 8.78 20.72 -10.82
C LEU A 314 10.25 21.05 -10.53
N GLN A 315 11.04 21.41 -11.55
CA GLN A 315 12.46 21.78 -11.34
C GLN A 315 12.64 22.97 -10.39
N MET A 316 11.67 23.87 -10.33
CA MET A 316 11.70 25.04 -9.44
C MET A 316 11.35 24.71 -7.99
N GLN A 317 11.05 23.45 -7.67
CA GLN A 317 10.67 22.99 -6.34
C GLN A 317 11.81 22.25 -5.64
N ALA A 318 11.73 22.16 -4.32
CA ALA A 318 12.59 21.29 -3.52
C ALA A 318 12.13 19.83 -3.67
N LEU A 319 12.76 19.09 -4.58
CA LEU A 319 12.48 17.67 -4.82
C LEU A 319 13.48 16.77 -4.10
N SER A 320 13.06 15.53 -3.77
CA SER A 320 14.01 14.50 -3.37
C SER A 320 14.98 14.22 -4.52
N PRO A 321 16.25 13.78 -4.23
CA PRO A 321 17.22 13.45 -5.27
C PRO A 321 16.66 12.46 -6.32
N ALA A 322 15.96 11.42 -5.87
CA ALA A 322 15.36 10.45 -6.75
C ALA A 322 14.30 11.05 -7.68
N LEU A 323 13.36 11.85 -7.18
CA LEU A 323 12.35 12.47 -8.03
C LEU A 323 12.96 13.47 -9.01
N ARG A 324 13.98 14.23 -8.57
CA ARG A 324 14.73 15.13 -9.45
C ARG A 324 15.38 14.39 -10.62
N ALA A 325 16.04 13.27 -10.36
CA ALA A 325 16.66 12.45 -11.40
C ALA A 325 15.65 12.02 -12.48
N TRP A 326 14.45 11.59 -12.05
CA TRP A 326 13.38 11.22 -12.98
C TRP A 326 12.79 12.41 -13.74
N VAL A 327 12.69 13.59 -13.12
CA VAL A 327 12.27 14.83 -13.81
C VAL A 327 13.29 15.21 -14.90
N GLU A 328 14.57 15.16 -14.60
CA GLU A 328 15.65 15.46 -15.56
C GLU A 328 15.68 14.45 -16.71
N LEU A 329 15.54 13.15 -16.41
CA LEU A 329 15.40 12.10 -17.41
C LEU A 329 14.24 12.40 -18.38
N ARG A 330 13.05 12.75 -17.85
CA ARG A 330 11.88 13.04 -18.68
C ARG A 330 12.02 14.34 -19.47
N LEU A 331 12.74 15.33 -18.98
CA LEU A 331 13.10 16.52 -19.78
C LEU A 331 13.98 16.15 -20.97
N GLY A 332 14.95 15.28 -20.77
CA GLY A 332 15.71 14.70 -21.89
C GLY A 332 14.82 13.99 -22.91
N ASN A 333 13.87 13.18 -22.43
CA ASN A 333 12.90 12.51 -23.31
C ASN A 333 12.03 13.54 -24.11
N VAL A 334 11.62 14.64 -23.47
CA VAL A 334 10.89 15.72 -24.14
C VAL A 334 11.69 16.32 -25.28
N HIS A 335 12.96 16.61 -25.06
CA HIS A 335 13.84 17.17 -26.10
C HIS A 335 14.09 16.16 -27.25
N ASP A 336 14.25 14.87 -26.96
CA ASP A 336 14.32 13.85 -28.00
C ASP A 336 13.04 13.79 -28.84
N LEU A 337 11.86 13.88 -28.21
CA LEU A 337 10.57 13.92 -28.94
C LEU A 337 10.39 15.17 -29.81
N GLN A 338 11.10 16.27 -29.48
CA GLN A 338 11.11 17.51 -30.24
C GLN A 338 12.19 17.52 -31.34
N GLY A 339 13.02 16.47 -31.43
CA GLY A 339 14.14 16.38 -32.37
C GLY A 339 15.36 17.18 -31.91
N GLU A 340 15.39 17.66 -30.68
CA GLU A 340 16.46 18.50 -30.12
C GLU A 340 17.54 17.63 -29.44
N ARG A 341 18.18 16.77 -30.20
CA ARG A 341 19.10 15.73 -29.70
C ARG A 341 20.19 16.24 -28.78
N GLN A 342 20.81 17.37 -29.12
CA GLN A 342 21.92 17.91 -28.34
C GLN A 342 21.45 18.37 -26.96
N ALA A 343 20.29 19.01 -26.90
CA ALA A 343 19.65 19.39 -25.64
C ALA A 343 19.25 18.16 -24.82
N ALA A 344 18.70 17.12 -25.44
CA ALA A 344 18.37 15.87 -24.76
C ALA A 344 19.60 15.23 -24.10
N GLN A 345 20.74 15.15 -24.81
CA GLN A 345 21.98 14.62 -24.26
C GLN A 345 22.50 15.42 -23.07
N THR A 346 22.38 16.75 -23.10
CA THR A 346 22.75 17.62 -21.97
C THR A 346 21.93 17.27 -20.71
N TRP A 347 20.61 17.01 -20.87
CA TRP A 347 19.77 16.58 -19.77
C TRP A 347 20.18 15.20 -19.24
N TYR A 348 20.39 14.23 -20.11
CA TYR A 348 20.77 12.86 -19.70
C TYR A 348 22.10 12.82 -18.94
N GLN A 349 23.07 13.68 -19.32
CA GLN A 349 24.35 13.79 -18.60
C GLN A 349 24.20 14.29 -17.16
N GLY A 350 23.16 15.06 -16.89
CA GLY A 350 22.89 15.63 -15.57
C GLY A 350 22.16 14.68 -14.61
N VAL A 351 21.56 13.58 -15.09
CA VAL A 351 20.73 12.69 -14.29
C VAL A 351 21.56 12.00 -13.20
N GLN A 352 21.25 12.29 -11.93
CA GLN A 352 21.90 11.74 -10.75
C GLN A 352 20.93 11.63 -9.58
N GLY A 353 21.08 10.62 -8.73
CA GLY A 353 20.32 10.46 -7.48
C GLY A 353 19.29 9.34 -7.50
N ASP A 354 19.19 8.59 -8.61
CA ASP A 354 18.39 7.36 -8.72
C ASP A 354 19.02 6.41 -9.74
N GLU A 355 19.45 5.23 -9.27
CA GLU A 355 20.17 4.23 -10.06
C GLU A 355 19.42 3.83 -11.36
N GLN A 356 18.10 3.73 -11.28
CA GLN A 356 17.29 3.33 -12.42
C GLN A 356 17.14 4.47 -13.44
N ALA A 357 16.99 5.71 -12.99
CA ALA A 357 16.96 6.87 -13.87
C ALA A 357 18.32 7.08 -14.56
N GLU A 358 19.42 6.92 -13.83
CA GLU A 358 20.80 7.01 -14.36
C GLU A 358 21.05 5.94 -15.43
N ALA A 359 20.66 4.69 -15.18
CA ALA A 359 20.81 3.60 -16.16
C ALA A 359 20.04 3.90 -17.46
N ARG A 360 18.82 4.46 -17.36
CA ARG A 360 18.04 4.86 -18.54
C ARG A 360 18.64 6.06 -19.27
N ALA A 361 19.11 7.05 -18.52
CA ALA A 361 19.80 8.20 -19.10
C ALA A 361 21.03 7.77 -19.91
N HIS A 362 21.81 6.84 -19.37
CA HIS A 362 22.95 6.24 -20.07
C HIS A 362 22.54 5.56 -21.38
N ALA A 363 21.46 4.80 -21.37
CA ALA A 363 20.94 4.15 -22.58
C ALA A 363 20.47 5.20 -23.61
N TYR A 364 19.78 6.25 -23.16
CA TYR A 364 19.29 7.31 -24.04
C TYR A 364 20.39 8.27 -24.52
N MET A 365 21.54 8.32 -23.87
CA MET A 365 22.74 8.98 -24.40
C MET A 365 23.20 8.35 -25.71
N ALA A 366 23.14 7.02 -25.80
CA ALA A 366 23.56 6.29 -27.01
C ALA A 366 22.47 6.29 -28.08
N THR A 367 21.22 6.06 -27.69
CA THR A 367 20.07 5.94 -28.61
C THR A 367 18.96 6.90 -28.17
N PRO A 368 18.43 7.76 -29.06
CA PRO A 368 17.35 8.68 -28.72
C PRO A 368 16.15 7.94 -28.11
N PHE A 369 15.50 8.58 -27.12
CA PHE A 369 14.27 8.06 -26.55
C PHE A 369 13.15 7.97 -27.59
N VAL A 370 12.51 6.81 -27.66
CA VAL A 370 11.32 6.56 -28.46
C VAL A 370 10.27 5.91 -27.56
N PRO A 371 9.05 6.43 -27.45
CA PRO A 371 8.00 5.87 -26.60
C PRO A 371 7.36 4.62 -27.27
N ALA A 372 8.17 3.64 -27.60
CA ALA A 372 7.73 2.37 -28.21
C ALA A 372 7.36 1.32 -27.14
N GLN A 373 7.97 1.43 -25.95
CA GLN A 373 7.66 0.61 -24.78
C GLN A 373 7.31 1.53 -23.62
N ILE A 374 6.34 1.13 -22.82
CA ILE A 374 5.96 1.87 -21.61
C ILE A 374 7.02 1.62 -20.55
N ASP A 375 7.88 2.60 -20.34
CA ASP A 375 8.96 2.57 -19.34
C ASP A 375 8.72 3.66 -18.30
N LEU A 376 7.75 3.43 -17.41
CA LEU A 376 7.37 4.36 -16.38
C LEU A 376 8.34 4.28 -15.18
N LYS A 377 8.43 5.39 -14.44
CA LYS A 377 9.10 5.38 -13.14
C LYS A 377 8.42 4.35 -12.23
N PRO A 378 9.17 3.45 -11.59
CA PRO A 378 8.59 2.48 -10.65
C PRO A 378 7.80 3.15 -9.52
N LEU A 379 6.90 2.38 -8.91
CA LEU A 379 6.17 2.84 -7.71
C LEU A 379 7.14 3.24 -6.61
N GLU A 380 6.91 4.41 -6.02
CA GLU A 380 7.61 4.82 -4.83
C GLU A 380 7.20 3.96 -3.64
N GLN A 381 8.21 3.56 -2.89
CA GLN A 381 8.00 2.85 -1.63
C GLN A 381 7.45 3.79 -0.53
N ALA A 382 7.68 5.09 -0.66
CA ALA A 382 7.29 6.10 0.33
C ALA A 382 5.81 6.48 0.31
N VAL A 383 5.05 6.03 -0.69
CA VAL A 383 3.59 6.24 -0.79
C VAL A 383 2.80 5.06 -0.21
N ILE A 384 3.49 4.21 0.56
CA ILE A 384 2.90 3.01 1.16
C ILE A 384 2.94 3.10 2.68
#